data_6df3886e41ce7cd0fb585ee4f423a908
#
_entry.id   6df3886e41ce7cd0fb585ee4f423a908
#
_cell.length_a   1.000
_cell.length_b   1.000
_cell.length_c   1.000
_cell.angle_alpha   90.00
_cell.angle_beta   90.00
_cell.angle_gamma   90.00
#
_symmetry.space_group_name_H-M   'P 1'
#
loop_
_entity.id
_entity.type
_entity.pdbx_description
1 polymer ?
#
loop_
_entity_poly.entity_id
_entity_poly.type
_entity_poly.pdbx_seq_one_letter_code
_entity_poly.pdbx_strand_id
1 'polypeptide(L)'
;MEEWKQYNIGEICDTISETYKGNASDVVLINTSDVLEGKCLNHTFVANKNLRGQFKKQFKKNDILYSEIRPANKRYAFIDFESTDYIASTKLMVIRSNDKVLPKYLYYVLQSKEMVEVLQMLAESRSGTFPQITFSELAIQTILLPEIREQSKIVDFLESIDSKIALNRRINDNLEQQAQALFKSWFV
;
A
#
# COMPACT_ATOMS: atom_id res chain seq x y z
N MET A 1 1.83 -29.15 -13.64
CA MET A 1 1.55 -27.99 -12.78
C MET A 1 2.85 -27.73 -12.07
N GLU A 2 3.42 -26.54 -12.26
CA GLU A 2 4.62 -26.14 -11.52
C GLU A 2 4.26 -26.03 -10.04
N GLU A 3 5.12 -26.58 -9.19
CA GLU A 3 4.87 -26.68 -7.75
C GLU A 3 5.13 -25.32 -7.10
N TRP A 4 4.12 -24.74 -6.42
CA TRP A 4 4.28 -23.52 -5.65
C TRP A 4 5.18 -23.79 -4.45
N LYS A 5 6.21 -22.97 -4.29
CA LYS A 5 7.18 -23.11 -3.20
C LYS A 5 6.79 -22.24 -2.02
N GLN A 6 7.03 -22.77 -0.84
CA GLN A 6 6.78 -22.06 0.41
C GLN A 6 7.95 -21.14 0.76
N TYR A 7 7.65 -19.89 1.09
CA TYR A 7 8.63 -18.89 1.55
C TYR A 7 8.08 -18.12 2.74
N ASN A 8 8.97 -17.71 3.63
CA ASN A 8 8.64 -16.64 4.57
C ASN A 8 8.71 -15.30 3.84
N ILE A 9 7.87 -14.33 4.23
CA ILE A 9 7.84 -13.01 3.59
C ILE A 9 9.22 -12.33 3.66
N GLY A 10 9.97 -12.46 4.77
CA GLY A 10 11.32 -11.93 4.88
C GLY A 10 12.38 -12.55 3.96
N GLU A 11 12.06 -13.65 3.28
CA GLU A 11 12.96 -14.25 2.26
C GLU A 11 12.75 -13.65 0.86
N ILE A 12 11.66 -12.90 0.67
CA ILE A 12 11.25 -12.36 -0.63
C ILE A 12 11.14 -10.83 -0.64
N CYS A 13 11.21 -10.17 0.52
CA CYS A 13 11.23 -8.71 0.62
C CYS A 13 11.94 -8.24 1.90
N ASP A 14 12.30 -6.96 1.90
CA ASP A 14 12.91 -6.26 3.02
C ASP A 14 12.12 -5.01 3.39
N THR A 15 12.33 -4.51 4.62
CA THR A 15 11.87 -3.17 5.01
C THR A 15 12.99 -2.15 4.83
N ILE A 16 12.67 -1.07 4.14
CA ILE A 16 13.61 0.01 3.87
C ILE A 16 13.42 1.11 4.91
N SER A 17 14.52 1.52 5.52
CA SER A 17 14.54 2.59 6.55
C SER A 17 15.49 3.75 6.15
N GLU A 18 15.73 3.91 4.86
CA GLU A 18 16.56 4.99 4.34
C GLU A 18 15.96 6.35 4.69
N THR A 19 16.79 7.21 5.27
CA THR A 19 16.37 8.58 5.57
C THR A 19 16.43 9.42 4.29
N TYR A 20 15.38 10.21 4.04
CA TYR A 20 15.38 11.17 2.95
C TYR A 20 16.55 12.15 3.08
N LYS A 21 17.33 12.27 2.01
CA LYS A 21 18.53 13.14 1.91
C LYS A 21 18.42 14.16 0.78
N GLY A 22 17.22 14.30 0.18
CA GLY A 22 17.03 15.26 -0.90
C GLY A 22 17.09 16.72 -0.41
N ASN A 23 17.42 17.61 -1.34
CA ASN A 23 17.54 19.05 -1.11
C ASN A 23 16.38 19.82 -1.76
N ALA A 24 15.27 19.17 -2.06
CA ALA A 24 14.10 19.82 -2.62
C ALA A 24 13.56 20.90 -1.66
N SER A 25 13.17 22.05 -2.20
CA SER A 25 12.54 23.15 -1.43
C SER A 25 11.19 22.76 -0.85
N ASP A 26 10.49 21.88 -1.56
CA ASP A 26 9.16 21.41 -1.24
C ASP A 26 9.10 19.88 -1.33
N VAL A 27 8.35 19.26 -0.43
CA VAL A 27 8.21 17.80 -0.33
C VAL A 27 6.77 17.43 -0.04
N VAL A 28 6.42 16.18 -0.36
CA VAL A 28 5.13 15.60 0.03
C VAL A 28 5.32 14.70 1.24
N LEU A 29 4.54 14.92 2.30
CA LEU A 29 4.60 14.14 3.52
C LEU A 29 3.49 13.11 3.54
N ILE A 30 3.86 11.83 3.66
CA ILE A 30 2.90 10.71 3.68
C ILE A 30 2.81 10.14 5.09
N ASN A 31 1.65 10.33 5.71
CA ASN A 31 1.31 9.74 7.00
C ASN A 31 0.50 8.45 6.81
N THR A 32 0.21 7.73 7.87
CA THR A 32 -0.65 6.53 7.85
C THR A 32 -2.08 6.83 7.38
N SER A 33 -2.59 8.04 7.63
CA SER A 33 -3.89 8.50 7.10
C SER A 33 -3.91 8.72 5.60
N ASP A 34 -2.74 8.96 5.00
CA ASP A 34 -2.61 9.32 3.58
C ASP A 34 -2.47 8.09 2.67
N VAL A 35 -2.55 6.90 3.23
CA VAL A 35 -2.59 5.64 2.49
C VAL A 35 -3.87 4.87 2.84
N LEU A 36 -4.55 4.35 1.82
CA LEU A 36 -5.80 3.61 2.02
C LEU A 36 -6.08 2.68 0.83
N GLU A 37 -6.33 1.41 1.12
CA GLU A 37 -6.77 0.39 0.15
C GLU A 37 -6.00 0.44 -1.17
N GLY A 38 -4.69 0.53 -1.08
CA GLY A 38 -3.77 0.52 -2.20
C GLY A 38 -3.41 1.87 -2.79
N LYS A 39 -4.03 2.96 -2.34
CA LYS A 39 -3.84 4.31 -2.89
C LYS A 39 -3.04 5.19 -1.93
N CYS A 40 -2.15 6.00 -2.50
CA CYS A 40 -1.60 7.18 -1.86
C CYS A 40 -2.56 8.35 -2.13
N LEU A 41 -3.05 9.00 -1.06
CA LEU A 41 -4.11 10.01 -1.14
C LEU A 41 -3.56 11.43 -1.13
N ASN A 42 -2.35 11.63 -0.57
CA ASN A 42 -1.75 12.95 -0.46
C ASN A 42 -0.66 13.15 -1.52
N HIS A 43 -0.81 14.20 -2.31
CA HIS A 43 0.17 14.66 -3.30
C HIS A 43 0.45 16.16 -3.17
N THR A 44 0.10 16.74 -2.00
CA THR A 44 0.26 18.18 -1.74
C THR A 44 1.67 18.46 -1.27
N PHE A 45 2.37 19.33 -1.99
CA PHE A 45 3.71 19.80 -1.62
C PHE A 45 3.64 20.80 -0.47
N VAL A 46 4.56 20.67 0.47
CA VAL A 46 4.78 21.56 1.60
C VAL A 46 6.26 21.94 1.69
N ALA A 47 6.56 23.12 2.21
CA ALA A 47 7.94 23.57 2.36
C ALA A 47 8.77 22.59 3.21
N ASN A 48 9.93 22.21 2.69
CA ASN A 48 10.88 21.31 3.37
C ASN A 48 11.65 22.05 4.47
N LYS A 49 10.91 22.59 5.44
CA LYS A 49 11.47 23.32 6.58
C LYS A 49 10.79 22.88 7.86
N ASN A 50 11.57 22.64 8.91
CA ASN A 50 11.07 22.29 10.24
C ASN A 50 10.15 21.06 10.23
N LEU A 51 10.46 20.06 9.40
CA LEU A 51 9.69 18.84 9.33
C LEU A 51 9.64 18.14 10.69
N ARG A 52 8.46 17.66 11.05
CA ARG A 52 8.31 16.86 12.27
C ARG A 52 9.16 15.60 12.17
N GLY A 53 9.84 15.22 13.25
CA GLY A 53 10.76 14.07 13.27
C GLY A 53 10.14 12.70 12.94
N GLN A 54 8.81 12.63 12.78
CA GLN A 54 8.11 11.44 12.35
C GLN A 54 8.22 11.19 10.83
N PHE A 55 8.57 12.19 10.01
CA PHE A 55 8.74 12.05 8.57
C PHE A 55 10.23 11.87 8.25
N LYS A 56 10.61 10.68 7.82
CA LYS A 56 12.01 10.32 7.61
C LYS A 56 12.26 9.40 6.43
N LYS A 57 11.33 8.46 6.16
CA LYS A 57 11.61 7.33 5.27
C LYS A 57 11.45 7.75 3.81
N GLN A 58 12.51 7.53 3.04
CA GLN A 58 12.45 7.62 1.58
C GLN A 58 11.89 6.32 1.02
N PHE A 59 11.12 6.43 -0.05
CA PHE A 59 10.59 5.30 -0.80
C PHE A 59 10.64 5.60 -2.30
N LYS A 60 10.46 4.60 -3.13
CA LYS A 60 10.50 4.73 -4.59
C LYS A 60 9.37 3.95 -5.26
N LYS A 61 9.22 4.15 -6.56
CA LYS A 61 8.31 3.37 -7.39
C LYS A 61 8.51 1.87 -7.18
N ASN A 62 7.42 1.14 -7.13
CA ASN A 62 7.30 -0.28 -6.82
C ASN A 62 7.51 -0.66 -5.34
N ASP A 63 7.75 0.28 -4.45
CA ASP A 63 7.67 0.00 -3.01
C ASP A 63 6.21 -0.08 -2.55
N ILE A 64 5.99 -0.78 -1.45
CA ILE A 64 4.70 -0.86 -0.77
C ILE A 64 4.81 -0.12 0.55
N LEU A 65 3.95 0.86 0.75
CA LEU A 65 3.78 1.50 2.06
C LEU A 65 2.74 0.72 2.85
N TYR A 66 3.09 0.24 4.02
CA TYR A 66 2.18 -0.54 4.88
C TYR A 66 2.22 -0.01 6.31
N SER A 67 1.05 0.35 6.86
CA SER A 67 0.97 0.89 8.23
C SER A 67 1.29 -0.19 9.25
N GLU A 68 2.11 0.16 10.24
CA GLU A 68 2.33 -0.66 11.42
C GLU A 68 1.07 -0.75 12.29
N ILE A 69 0.13 0.19 12.16
CA ILE A 69 -0.99 0.38 13.08
C ILE A 69 -2.26 -0.23 12.51
N ARG A 70 -2.88 -1.14 13.27
CA ARG A 70 -4.20 -1.74 12.98
C ARG A 70 -4.34 -2.18 11.52
N PRO A 71 -3.74 -3.30 11.12
CA PRO A 71 -3.80 -3.81 9.74
C PRO A 71 -5.21 -3.84 9.14
N ALA A 72 -6.25 -4.13 9.96
CA ALA A 72 -7.64 -4.13 9.53
C ALA A 72 -8.14 -2.77 9.02
N ASN A 73 -7.46 -1.66 9.33
CA ASN A 73 -7.78 -0.34 8.77
C ASN A 73 -7.35 -0.19 7.30
N LYS A 74 -6.69 -1.21 6.73
CA LYS A 74 -6.24 -1.28 5.33
C LYS A 74 -5.42 -0.05 4.90
N ARG A 75 -4.56 0.43 5.80
CA ARG A 75 -3.67 1.57 5.56
C ARG A 75 -2.39 1.09 4.88
N TYR A 76 -2.51 0.81 3.59
CA TYR A 76 -1.40 0.42 2.70
C TYR A 76 -1.59 1.07 1.32
N ALA A 77 -0.48 1.23 0.59
CA ALA A 77 -0.47 1.72 -0.78
C ALA A 77 0.64 1.06 -1.59
N PHE A 78 0.36 0.79 -2.86
CA PHE A 78 1.37 0.45 -3.86
C PHE A 78 1.83 1.73 -4.55
N ILE A 79 3.14 1.95 -4.64
CA ILE A 79 3.70 3.16 -5.24
C ILE A 79 3.95 2.92 -6.73
N ASP A 80 3.06 3.42 -7.56
CA ASP A 80 3.11 3.30 -9.04
C ASP A 80 3.65 4.56 -9.75
N PHE A 81 4.07 5.56 -8.98
CA PHE A 81 4.59 6.84 -9.44
C PHE A 81 6.01 7.11 -8.95
N GLU A 82 6.68 8.10 -9.56
CA GLU A 82 7.99 8.58 -9.11
C GLU A 82 7.85 9.41 -7.83
N SER A 83 8.57 9.02 -6.78
CA SER A 83 8.39 9.57 -5.42
C SER A 83 9.65 10.24 -4.86
N THR A 84 10.46 10.86 -5.73
CA THR A 84 11.76 11.45 -5.35
C THR A 84 11.66 12.44 -4.18
N ASP A 85 10.59 13.25 -4.16
CA ASP A 85 10.37 14.29 -3.14
C ASP A 85 9.26 13.92 -2.13
N TYR A 86 9.03 12.62 -1.96
CA TYR A 86 8.06 12.10 -0.99
C TYR A 86 8.77 11.54 0.23
N ILE A 87 8.22 11.83 1.41
CA ILE A 87 8.76 11.37 2.69
C ILE A 87 7.68 10.66 3.49
N ALA A 88 7.88 9.38 3.77
CA ALA A 88 6.95 8.59 4.56
C ALA A 88 7.20 8.76 6.08
N SER A 89 6.11 8.66 6.83
CA SER A 89 6.13 8.58 8.28
C SER A 89 6.88 7.33 8.77
N THR A 90 7.52 7.43 9.93
CA THR A 90 8.16 6.29 10.61
C THR A 90 7.19 5.15 10.93
N LYS A 91 5.87 5.43 10.98
CA LYS A 91 4.81 4.44 11.22
C LYS A 91 4.32 3.72 9.96
N LEU A 92 4.93 4.00 8.82
CA LEU A 92 4.77 3.23 7.60
C LEU A 92 6.00 2.36 7.38
N MET A 93 5.81 1.06 7.26
CA MET A 93 6.82 0.16 6.71
C MET A 93 6.94 0.46 5.22
N VAL A 94 8.17 0.64 4.73
CA VAL A 94 8.48 0.70 3.30
C VAL A 94 8.96 -0.69 2.91
N ILE A 95 8.13 -1.45 2.25
CA ILE A 95 8.41 -2.85 1.88
C ILE A 95 8.87 -2.88 0.43
N ARG A 96 10.03 -3.48 0.20
CA ARG A 96 10.63 -3.64 -1.12
C ARG A 96 10.86 -5.10 -1.44
N SER A 97 10.30 -5.57 -2.54
CA SER A 97 10.51 -6.93 -3.03
C SER A 97 11.96 -7.14 -3.52
N ASN A 98 12.43 -8.37 -3.43
CA ASN A 98 13.65 -8.80 -4.12
C ASN A 98 13.30 -9.47 -5.48
N ASP A 99 14.27 -10.14 -6.09
CA ASP A 99 14.15 -10.79 -7.41
C ASP A 99 13.26 -12.05 -7.44
N LYS A 100 12.88 -12.59 -6.29
CA LYS A 100 12.03 -13.79 -6.19
C LYS A 100 10.55 -13.49 -6.38
N VAL A 101 10.13 -12.24 -6.13
CA VAL A 101 8.72 -11.84 -6.16
C VAL A 101 8.50 -10.53 -6.91
N LEU A 102 7.50 -10.51 -7.78
CA LEU A 102 7.08 -9.27 -8.42
C LEU A 102 6.48 -8.30 -7.37
N PRO A 103 6.86 -7.01 -7.38
CA PRO A 103 6.36 -6.02 -6.40
C PRO A 103 4.83 -6.01 -6.31
N LYS A 104 4.16 -6.06 -7.46
CA LYS A 104 2.71 -6.04 -7.52
C LYS A 104 2.06 -7.33 -7.03
N TYR A 105 2.72 -8.49 -7.24
CA TYR A 105 2.26 -9.76 -6.68
C TYR A 105 2.33 -9.73 -5.15
N LEU A 106 3.48 -9.30 -4.60
CA LEU A 106 3.64 -9.13 -3.16
C LEU A 106 2.57 -8.18 -2.57
N TYR A 107 2.29 -7.07 -3.27
CA TYR A 107 1.23 -6.16 -2.87
C TYR A 107 -0.13 -6.87 -2.78
N TYR A 108 -0.52 -7.69 -3.77
CA TYR A 108 -1.77 -8.45 -3.73
C TYR A 108 -1.80 -9.46 -2.59
N VAL A 109 -0.68 -10.10 -2.27
CA VAL A 109 -0.57 -10.99 -1.11
C VAL A 109 -0.79 -10.23 0.19
N LEU A 110 -0.11 -9.09 0.38
CA LEU A 110 -0.17 -8.30 1.61
C LEU A 110 -1.54 -7.67 1.87
N GLN A 111 -2.32 -7.39 0.82
CA GLN A 111 -3.68 -6.86 0.96
C GLN A 111 -4.76 -7.94 1.04
N SER A 112 -4.43 -9.21 0.85
CA SER A 112 -5.39 -10.30 0.91
C SER A 112 -6.10 -10.32 2.27
N LYS A 113 -7.36 -10.75 2.26
CA LYS A 113 -8.17 -10.80 3.49
C LYS A 113 -7.49 -11.67 4.55
N GLU A 114 -6.97 -12.81 4.15
CA GLU A 114 -6.31 -13.78 5.02
C GLU A 114 -5.07 -13.16 5.68
N MET A 115 -4.23 -12.47 4.91
CA MET A 115 -3.03 -11.83 5.45
C MET A 115 -3.38 -10.70 6.40
N VAL A 116 -4.34 -9.85 6.03
CA VAL A 116 -4.78 -8.74 6.89
C VAL A 116 -5.36 -9.26 8.21
N GLU A 117 -6.16 -10.34 8.20
CA GLU A 117 -6.72 -10.95 9.41
C GLU A 117 -5.61 -11.52 10.31
N VAL A 118 -4.63 -12.25 9.75
CA VAL A 118 -3.48 -12.77 10.51
C VAL A 118 -2.70 -11.64 11.17
N LEU A 119 -2.37 -10.60 10.40
CA LEU A 119 -1.62 -9.47 10.93
C LEU A 119 -2.41 -8.68 11.99
N GLN A 120 -3.73 -8.56 11.85
CA GLN A 120 -4.57 -7.93 12.85
C GLN A 120 -4.61 -8.72 14.16
N MET A 121 -4.74 -10.04 14.09
CA MET A 121 -4.68 -10.92 15.28
C MET A 121 -3.33 -10.79 15.99
N LEU A 122 -2.22 -10.76 15.25
CA LEU A 122 -0.89 -10.54 15.81
C LEU A 122 -0.78 -9.19 16.50
N ALA A 123 -1.28 -8.12 15.87
CA ALA A 123 -1.28 -6.78 16.45
C ALA A 123 -2.07 -6.73 17.78
N GLU A 124 -3.25 -7.35 17.83
CA GLU A 124 -4.11 -7.40 19.01
C GLU A 124 -3.53 -8.25 20.14
N SER A 125 -2.81 -9.31 19.84
CA SER A 125 -2.15 -10.17 20.84
C SER A 125 -1.07 -9.41 21.61
N ARG A 126 -0.46 -8.38 21.04
CA ARG A 126 0.54 -7.53 21.69
C ARG A 126 -0.06 -6.41 22.55
N SER A 127 -1.12 -5.79 22.07
CA SER A 127 -1.80 -4.70 22.76
C SER A 127 -3.21 -4.52 22.22
N GLY A 128 -4.20 -4.75 23.07
CA GLY A 128 -5.60 -4.48 22.73
C GLY A 128 -5.91 -2.99 22.58
N THR A 129 -5.17 -2.12 23.29
CA THR A 129 -5.42 -0.67 23.25
C THR A 129 -4.80 0.00 22.04
N PHE A 130 -3.59 -0.42 21.66
CA PHE A 130 -2.87 0.14 20.51
C PHE A 130 -2.24 -0.96 19.66
N PRO A 131 -3.05 -1.70 18.90
CA PRO A 131 -2.57 -2.82 18.08
C PRO A 131 -1.56 -2.35 17.03
N GLN A 132 -0.36 -2.91 17.06
CA GLN A 132 0.71 -2.62 16.10
C GLN A 132 1.43 -3.91 15.70
N ILE A 133 1.90 -3.96 14.47
CA ILE A 133 2.82 -4.98 13.98
C ILE A 133 4.18 -4.38 13.66
N THR A 134 5.19 -5.23 13.66
CA THR A 134 6.54 -4.91 13.17
C THR A 134 6.81 -5.67 11.88
N PHE A 135 7.84 -5.23 11.15
CA PHE A 135 8.28 -6.00 9.97
C PHE A 135 8.73 -7.42 10.35
N SER A 136 9.34 -7.63 11.52
CA SER A 136 9.76 -8.95 11.95
C SER A 136 8.59 -9.94 12.08
N GLU A 137 7.42 -9.46 12.51
CA GLU A 137 6.20 -10.28 12.61
C GLU A 137 5.58 -10.55 11.23
N LEU A 138 5.67 -9.59 10.31
CA LEU A 138 5.30 -9.79 8.92
C LEU A 138 6.27 -10.78 8.24
N ALA A 139 7.56 -10.63 8.45
CA ALA A 139 8.63 -11.40 7.81
C ALA A 139 8.56 -12.91 8.06
N ILE A 140 8.03 -13.34 9.21
CA ILE A 140 7.87 -14.76 9.55
C ILE A 140 6.58 -15.39 8.99
N GLN A 141 5.67 -14.59 8.43
CA GLN A 141 4.48 -15.15 7.78
C GLN A 141 4.86 -15.91 6.53
N THR A 142 4.20 -17.04 6.33
CA THR A 142 4.51 -17.95 5.24
C THR A 142 3.50 -17.80 4.11
N ILE A 143 4.00 -17.79 2.89
CA ILE A 143 3.17 -17.77 1.68
C ILE A 143 3.61 -18.86 0.70
N LEU A 144 2.70 -19.25 -0.18
CA LEU A 144 3.02 -20.06 -1.35
C LEU A 144 3.31 -19.11 -2.52
N LEU A 145 4.46 -19.29 -3.16
CA LEU A 145 4.95 -18.44 -4.24
C LEU A 145 5.13 -19.26 -5.51
N PRO A 146 4.42 -18.92 -6.60
CA PRO A 146 4.66 -19.52 -7.91
C PRO A 146 5.89 -18.93 -8.58
N GLU A 147 6.31 -19.47 -9.70
CA GLU A 147 7.37 -18.88 -10.51
C GLU A 147 6.98 -17.51 -11.05
N ILE A 148 7.97 -16.66 -11.36
CA ILE A 148 7.77 -15.26 -11.80
C ILE A 148 6.80 -15.15 -12.99
N ARG A 149 6.86 -16.10 -13.94
CA ARG A 149 5.96 -16.12 -15.09
C ARG A 149 4.49 -16.29 -14.68
N GLU A 150 4.24 -17.11 -13.67
CA GLU A 150 2.88 -17.35 -13.18
C GLU A 150 2.43 -16.17 -12.30
N GLN A 151 3.34 -15.60 -11.49
CA GLN A 151 3.06 -14.36 -10.75
C GLN A 151 2.60 -13.24 -11.72
N SER A 152 3.27 -13.09 -12.89
CA SER A 152 2.87 -12.09 -13.89
C SER A 152 1.44 -12.31 -14.39
N LYS A 153 1.07 -13.54 -14.74
CA LYS A 153 -0.30 -13.84 -15.20
C LYS A 153 -1.35 -13.52 -14.12
N ILE A 154 -1.04 -13.85 -12.87
CA ILE A 154 -1.93 -13.57 -11.73
C ILE A 154 -2.07 -12.05 -11.56
N VAL A 155 -0.97 -11.31 -11.63
CA VAL A 155 -0.97 -9.84 -11.55
C VAL A 155 -1.82 -9.24 -12.67
N ASP A 156 -1.56 -9.63 -13.93
CA ASP A 156 -2.29 -9.12 -15.10
C ASP A 156 -3.81 -9.36 -14.96
N PHE A 157 -4.19 -10.55 -14.47
CA PHE A 157 -5.59 -10.88 -14.23
C PHE A 157 -6.21 -9.98 -13.15
N LEU A 158 -5.54 -9.84 -11.99
CA LEU A 158 -6.04 -9.03 -10.88
C LEU A 158 -6.10 -7.54 -11.25
N GLU A 159 -5.10 -7.02 -11.96
CA GLU A 159 -5.12 -5.63 -12.47
C GLU A 159 -6.25 -5.38 -13.46
N SER A 160 -6.61 -6.39 -14.26
CA SER A 160 -7.77 -6.28 -15.16
C SER A 160 -9.08 -6.14 -14.38
N ILE A 161 -9.20 -6.83 -13.22
CA ILE A 161 -10.36 -6.72 -12.32
C ILE A 161 -10.37 -5.35 -11.64
N ASP A 162 -9.24 -4.92 -11.07
CA ASP A 162 -9.12 -3.61 -10.42
C ASP A 162 -9.47 -2.47 -11.39
N SER A 163 -9.03 -2.57 -12.64
CA SER A 163 -9.36 -1.61 -13.69
C SER A 163 -10.85 -1.55 -13.99
N LYS A 164 -11.53 -2.71 -14.04
CA LYS A 164 -12.99 -2.78 -14.20
C LYS A 164 -13.73 -2.18 -13.01
N ILE A 165 -13.29 -2.47 -11.79
CA ILE A 165 -13.85 -1.88 -10.58
C ILE A 165 -13.71 -0.37 -10.60
N ALA A 166 -12.53 0.14 -10.94
CA ALA A 166 -12.28 1.58 -11.03
C ALA A 166 -13.16 2.25 -12.10
N LEU A 167 -13.29 1.60 -13.28
CA LEU A 167 -14.16 2.09 -14.34
C LEU A 167 -15.64 2.14 -13.91
N ASN A 168 -16.12 1.06 -13.29
CA ASN A 168 -17.51 0.99 -12.81
C ASN A 168 -17.80 2.07 -11.75
N ARG A 169 -16.88 2.33 -10.83
CA ARG A 169 -17.01 3.43 -9.86
C ARG A 169 -17.16 4.78 -10.56
N ARG A 170 -16.30 5.07 -11.55
CA ARG A 170 -16.39 6.32 -12.34
C ARG A 170 -17.70 6.44 -13.11
N ILE A 171 -18.21 5.34 -13.67
CA ILE A 171 -19.52 5.32 -14.36
C ILE A 171 -20.64 5.63 -13.36
N ASN A 172 -20.63 5.00 -12.19
CA ASN A 172 -21.64 5.22 -11.15
C ASN A 172 -21.63 6.68 -10.66
N ASP A 173 -20.43 7.23 -10.38
CA ASP A 173 -20.29 8.65 -9.97
C ASP A 173 -20.86 9.61 -11.04
N ASN A 174 -20.58 9.32 -12.32
CA ASN A 174 -21.08 10.12 -13.44
C ASN A 174 -22.61 10.01 -13.57
N LEU A 175 -23.16 8.80 -13.48
CA LEU A 175 -24.62 8.58 -13.52
C LEU A 175 -25.34 9.29 -12.36
N GLU A 176 -24.77 9.26 -11.17
CA GLU A 176 -25.29 9.95 -10.01
C GLU A 176 -25.32 11.48 -10.25
N GLN A 177 -24.21 12.05 -10.76
CA GLN A 177 -24.15 13.48 -11.10
C GLN A 177 -25.19 13.86 -12.15
N GLN A 178 -25.38 13.03 -13.21
CA GLN A 178 -26.39 13.26 -14.23
C GLN A 178 -27.80 13.19 -13.66
N ALA A 179 -28.09 12.20 -12.81
CA ALA A 179 -29.39 12.09 -12.16
C ALA A 179 -29.70 13.30 -11.27
N GLN A 180 -28.71 13.77 -10.50
CA GLN A 180 -28.84 14.97 -9.68
C GLN A 180 -29.08 16.22 -10.52
N ALA A 181 -28.40 16.38 -11.66
CA ALA A 181 -28.58 17.51 -12.57
C ALA A 181 -29.98 17.51 -13.19
N LEU A 182 -30.46 16.34 -13.64
CA LEU A 182 -31.82 16.18 -14.17
C LEU A 182 -32.89 16.50 -13.10
N PHE A 183 -32.72 15.97 -11.91
CA PHE A 183 -33.65 16.25 -10.80
C PHE A 183 -33.73 17.75 -10.52
N LYS A 184 -32.58 18.42 -10.41
CA LYS A 184 -32.55 19.88 -10.22
C LYS A 184 -33.24 20.64 -11.35
N SER A 185 -33.07 20.21 -12.61
CA SER A 185 -33.67 20.89 -13.76
C SER A 185 -35.19 20.74 -13.85
N TRP A 186 -35.77 19.70 -13.19
CA TRP A 186 -37.19 19.41 -13.26
C TRP A 186 -37.96 19.84 -12.01
N PHE A 187 -37.30 19.96 -10.87
CA PHE A 187 -37.96 20.13 -9.57
C PHE A 187 -37.44 21.31 -8.75
N VAL A 188 -36.42 22.00 -9.21
CA VAL A 188 -35.82 23.18 -8.56
C VAL A 188 -35.63 24.29 -9.57
#